data_0ffa1e6d2dbe4a77fc24ed9e8791c043
#
_entry.id   0ffa1e6d2dbe4a77fc24ed9e8791c043
#
_cell.length_a   1.000
_cell.length_b   1.000
_cell.length_c   1.000
_cell.angle_alpha   90.00
_cell.angle_beta   90.00
_cell.angle_gamma   90.00
#
_symmetry.space_group_name_H-M   'P 1'
#
loop_
_entity.id
_entity.type
_entity.pdbx_description
1 polymer ?
#
loop_
_entity_poly.entity_id
_entity_poly.type
_entity_poly.pdbx_seq_one_letter_code
_entity_poly.pdbx_strand_id
1 'polypeptide(L)'
;MPAAVPFVKTSAALLLAAASALLALPALAQDNKPPADKPANEQVIVPQVDRRDVKLPRFASNDISVGLFGGTYATANFGANAVAGVRLGYHITEDVFVEGTYGRSKVTDEAFRQIFPNGGIFPEPKQTLSYYNVMAGWNILPGEVFFWRNYAKISQGYILAGVGSTNFAGQKRQTIAYGAGLRVVFTSWFAVQADVRDHVYSLDLLGKRQSNHNLEFTAGLTFYF
;
A
#
# COMPACT_ATOMS: atom_id res chain seq x y z
N MET A 1 -18.95 -47.82 8.07
CA MET A 1 -18.13 -47.43 6.92
C MET A 1 -18.62 -46.06 6.46
N PRO A 2 -17.93 -44.97 6.74
CA PRO A 2 -18.25 -43.69 6.12
C PRO A 2 -17.32 -43.42 4.92
N ALA A 3 -17.93 -42.99 3.82
CA ALA A 3 -17.29 -42.70 2.56
C ALA A 3 -16.44 -41.42 2.64
N ALA A 4 -15.23 -41.51 2.12
CA ALA A 4 -14.30 -40.40 1.97
C ALA A 4 -14.73 -39.50 0.81
N VAL A 5 -14.85 -38.19 1.08
CA VAL A 5 -15.07 -37.16 0.05
C VAL A 5 -13.70 -36.68 -0.44
N PRO A 6 -13.44 -36.65 -1.75
CA PRO A 6 -12.15 -36.18 -2.26
C PRO A 6 -12.07 -34.66 -2.22
N PHE A 7 -11.02 -34.17 -1.62
CA PHE A 7 -10.64 -32.73 -1.56
C PHE A 7 -10.15 -32.26 -2.96
N VAL A 8 -10.87 -31.33 -3.55
CA VAL A 8 -10.52 -30.75 -4.84
C VAL A 8 -9.36 -29.77 -4.66
N LYS A 9 -8.16 -30.14 -5.10
CA LYS A 9 -6.97 -29.28 -5.23
C LYS A 9 -6.95 -28.64 -6.61
N THR A 10 -7.77 -27.63 -6.88
CA THR A 10 -7.76 -26.95 -8.19
C THR A 10 -8.08 -25.45 -8.11
N SER A 11 -7.34 -24.67 -7.38
CA SER A 11 -7.55 -23.21 -7.44
C SER A 11 -6.28 -22.36 -7.58
N ALA A 12 -5.08 -22.93 -7.44
CA ALA A 12 -3.84 -22.15 -7.55
C ALA A 12 -3.26 -22.07 -8.97
N ALA A 13 -3.61 -23.02 -9.84
CA ALA A 13 -3.07 -23.07 -11.21
C ALA A 13 -3.77 -22.14 -12.21
N LEU A 14 -5.00 -21.73 -11.94
CA LEU A 14 -5.77 -20.86 -12.85
C LEU A 14 -5.39 -19.37 -12.74
N LEU A 15 -4.87 -18.93 -11.62
CA LEU A 15 -4.47 -17.53 -11.42
C LEU A 15 -3.11 -17.20 -12.04
N LEU A 16 -2.23 -18.18 -12.21
CA LEU A 16 -0.95 -17.99 -12.88
C LEU A 16 -1.07 -17.98 -14.42
N ALA A 17 -2.08 -18.63 -14.99
CA ALA A 17 -2.31 -18.67 -16.42
C ALA A 17 -2.95 -17.39 -16.98
N ALA A 18 -3.66 -16.62 -16.14
CA ALA A 18 -4.26 -15.35 -16.56
C ALA A 18 -3.24 -14.19 -16.63
N ALA A 19 -2.15 -14.27 -15.90
CA ALA A 19 -1.10 -13.24 -15.91
C ALA A 19 -0.15 -13.33 -17.11
N SER A 20 -0.04 -14.48 -17.75
CA SER A 20 0.85 -14.69 -18.91
C SER A 20 0.22 -14.39 -20.26
N ALA A 21 -1.09 -14.20 -20.35
CA ALA A 21 -1.80 -13.92 -21.60
C ALA A 21 -1.79 -12.42 -22.01
N LEU A 22 -1.35 -11.51 -21.13
CA LEU A 22 -1.33 -10.06 -21.41
C LEU A 22 -0.01 -9.57 -22.04
N LEU A 23 0.98 -10.43 -22.28
CA LEU A 23 2.30 -10.01 -22.80
C LEU A 23 2.54 -10.33 -24.29
N ALA A 24 1.54 -10.82 -25.01
CA ALA A 24 1.69 -11.13 -26.43
C ALA A 24 0.76 -10.23 -27.29
N LEU A 25 1.05 -8.93 -27.30
CA LEU A 25 0.58 -8.08 -28.40
C LEU A 25 1.64 -8.12 -29.51
N PRO A 26 1.31 -8.58 -30.73
CA PRO A 26 2.21 -8.47 -31.86
C PRO A 26 2.41 -6.98 -32.17
N ALA A 27 3.66 -6.52 -32.11
CA ALA A 27 4.05 -5.24 -32.66
C ALA A 27 3.76 -5.28 -34.17
N LEU A 28 2.70 -4.64 -34.60
CA LEU A 28 2.48 -4.34 -36.03
C LEU A 28 3.56 -3.32 -36.42
N ALA A 29 4.63 -3.81 -37.01
CA ALA A 29 5.60 -2.97 -37.68
C ALA A 29 4.87 -2.24 -38.80
N GLN A 30 4.64 -0.97 -38.62
CA GLN A 30 4.17 -0.07 -39.68
C GLN A 30 5.33 0.15 -40.62
N ASP A 31 5.20 -0.46 -41.83
CA ASP A 31 6.11 -0.24 -42.93
C ASP A 31 6.02 1.23 -43.37
N ASN A 32 6.85 2.08 -42.80
CA ASN A 32 7.00 3.45 -43.25
C ASN A 32 7.91 3.49 -44.48
N LYS A 33 7.28 3.21 -45.65
CA LYS A 33 7.88 3.56 -46.94
C LYS A 33 7.93 5.09 -47.04
N PRO A 34 9.12 5.69 -47.28
CA PRO A 34 9.19 7.15 -47.41
C PRO A 34 8.36 7.58 -48.66
N PRO A 35 7.52 8.60 -48.55
CA PRO A 35 6.91 9.19 -49.72
C PRO A 35 7.99 9.89 -50.54
N ALA A 36 8.02 9.53 -51.82
CA ALA A 36 8.87 10.17 -52.81
C ALA A 36 8.52 11.67 -52.94
N ASP A 37 9.56 12.47 -53.01
CA ASP A 37 9.65 13.84 -53.57
C ASP A 37 8.45 14.77 -53.33
N LYS A 38 8.51 15.54 -52.24
CA LYS A 38 7.87 16.84 -52.17
C LYS A 38 8.93 17.93 -52.31
N PRO A 39 8.65 19.02 -53.10
CA PRO A 39 9.62 20.07 -53.35
C PRO A 39 10.01 20.80 -52.07
N ALA A 40 11.29 21.12 -51.95
CA ALA A 40 12.00 21.68 -50.80
C ALA A 40 11.64 23.13 -50.47
N ASN A 41 10.36 23.53 -50.52
CA ASN A 41 9.93 24.91 -50.25
C ASN A 41 8.64 25.00 -49.44
N GLU A 42 8.28 23.96 -48.66
CA GLU A 42 7.27 24.16 -47.63
C GLU A 42 7.96 24.70 -46.39
N GLN A 43 7.77 25.99 -46.11
CA GLN A 43 8.22 26.67 -44.91
C GLN A 43 7.66 25.92 -43.69
N VAL A 44 8.49 25.10 -43.08
CA VAL A 44 8.17 24.52 -41.77
C VAL A 44 8.09 25.72 -40.81
N ILE A 45 6.87 26.05 -40.40
CA ILE A 45 6.66 27.04 -39.35
C ILE A 45 7.33 26.44 -38.10
N VAL A 46 8.53 26.89 -37.81
CA VAL A 46 9.18 26.60 -36.52
C VAL A 46 8.46 27.51 -35.51
N PRO A 47 7.64 26.93 -34.62
CA PRO A 47 7.01 27.75 -33.58
C PRO A 47 8.13 28.35 -32.73
N GLN A 48 8.33 29.66 -32.79
CA GLN A 48 9.16 30.38 -31.82
C GLN A 48 8.41 30.41 -30.47
N VAL A 49 8.16 29.26 -29.92
CA VAL A 49 7.71 29.16 -28.53
C VAL A 49 8.98 28.92 -27.73
N ASP A 50 9.41 29.92 -26.97
CA ASP A 50 10.45 29.72 -25.97
C ASP A 50 10.10 28.47 -25.16
N ARG A 51 10.98 27.47 -25.24
CA ARG A 51 10.84 26.27 -24.42
C ARG A 51 10.89 26.72 -22.98
N ARG A 52 9.73 26.75 -22.35
CA ARG A 52 9.62 26.97 -20.92
C ARG A 52 10.35 25.80 -20.25
N ASP A 53 11.48 26.08 -19.61
CA ASP A 53 12.13 25.12 -18.73
C ASP A 53 11.17 24.83 -17.57
N VAL A 54 10.34 23.83 -17.73
CA VAL A 54 9.51 23.31 -16.67
C VAL A 54 10.46 22.53 -15.76
N LYS A 55 10.88 23.16 -14.66
CA LYS A 55 11.53 22.45 -13.57
C LYS A 55 10.53 21.44 -13.05
N LEU A 56 10.67 20.19 -13.46
CA LEU A 56 9.99 19.09 -12.81
C LEU A 56 10.39 19.13 -11.34
N PRO A 57 9.45 19.18 -10.40
CA PRO A 57 9.78 19.12 -8.99
C PRO A 57 10.50 17.78 -8.76
N ARG A 58 11.80 17.85 -8.48
CA ARG A 58 12.57 16.69 -8.07
C ARG A 58 12.27 16.44 -6.61
N PHE A 59 11.83 15.22 -6.30
CA PHE A 59 11.97 14.73 -4.94
C PHE A 59 13.47 14.65 -4.65
N ALA A 60 13.90 15.28 -3.57
CA ALA A 60 15.27 15.09 -3.13
C ALA A 60 15.44 13.60 -2.79
N SER A 61 16.36 12.91 -3.46
CA SER A 61 16.79 11.59 -3.05
C SER A 61 17.50 11.74 -1.70
N ASN A 62 17.22 10.88 -0.75
CA ASN A 62 17.77 10.81 0.62
C ASN A 62 17.04 11.67 1.68
N ASP A 63 15.82 12.04 1.45
CA ASP A 63 15.04 12.73 2.45
C ASP A 63 14.53 11.77 3.53
N ILE A 64 14.66 12.21 4.76
CA ILE A 64 14.00 11.57 5.90
C ILE A 64 12.57 12.08 5.95
N SER A 65 11.63 11.18 6.16
CA SER A 65 10.23 11.55 6.34
C SER A 65 9.70 11.06 7.67
N VAL A 66 8.88 11.90 8.31
CA VAL A 66 8.17 11.59 9.54
C VAL A 66 6.69 11.78 9.29
N GLY A 67 5.87 10.79 9.65
CA GLY A 67 4.44 10.85 9.42
C GLY A 67 3.62 10.43 10.64
N LEU A 68 2.40 10.95 10.68
CA LEU A 68 1.35 10.55 11.61
C LEU A 68 0.21 9.97 10.79
N PHE A 69 -0.38 8.90 11.27
CA PHE A 69 -1.53 8.29 10.60
C PHE A 69 -2.61 7.87 11.57
N GLY A 70 -3.82 7.78 11.05
CA GLY A 70 -4.98 7.20 11.72
C GLY A 70 -5.85 6.48 10.72
N GLY A 71 -6.67 5.56 11.21
CA GLY A 71 -7.53 4.79 10.35
C GLY A 71 -8.24 3.65 11.05
N THR A 72 -8.42 2.56 10.34
CA THR A 72 -9.13 1.37 10.79
C THR A 72 -8.26 0.13 10.61
N TYR A 73 -8.19 -0.67 11.66
CA TYR A 73 -7.52 -1.96 11.68
C TYR A 73 -8.58 -3.07 11.86
N ALA A 74 -8.78 -3.88 10.84
CA ALA A 74 -9.72 -5.00 10.85
C ALA A 74 -8.97 -6.26 11.27
N THR A 75 -9.21 -6.69 12.50
CA THR A 75 -8.64 -7.93 13.05
C THR A 75 -9.55 -9.11 12.71
N ALA A 76 -8.98 -10.18 12.15
CA ALA A 76 -9.72 -11.41 11.92
C ALA A 76 -10.38 -11.86 13.23
N ASN A 77 -11.68 -12.09 13.20
CA ASN A 77 -12.55 -12.52 14.30
C ASN A 77 -12.92 -11.46 15.38
N PHE A 78 -12.33 -10.25 15.36
CA PHE A 78 -12.59 -9.20 16.37
C PHE A 78 -13.10 -7.89 15.79
N GLY A 79 -13.46 -7.89 14.49
CA GLY A 79 -14.02 -6.73 13.82
C GLY A 79 -12.98 -5.64 13.52
N ALA A 80 -13.50 -4.46 13.19
CA ALA A 80 -12.70 -3.31 12.81
C ALA A 80 -12.63 -2.29 13.95
N ASN A 81 -11.43 -1.83 14.27
CA ASN A 81 -11.14 -0.92 15.37
C ASN A 81 -10.29 0.25 14.88
N ALA A 82 -10.40 1.39 15.57
CA ALA A 82 -9.56 2.54 15.24
C ALA A 82 -8.08 2.23 15.51
N VAL A 83 -7.23 2.66 14.61
CA VAL A 83 -5.77 2.60 14.73
C VAL A 83 -5.18 3.99 14.58
N ALA A 84 -4.12 4.27 15.31
CA ALA A 84 -3.30 5.46 15.14
C ALA A 84 -1.82 5.10 15.36
N GLY A 85 -0.94 5.86 14.71
CA GLY A 85 0.49 5.57 14.79
C GLY A 85 1.36 6.61 14.14
N VAL A 86 2.64 6.27 14.11
CA VAL A 86 3.71 7.08 13.53
C VAL A 86 4.47 6.26 12.50
N ARG A 87 5.03 6.94 11.50
CA ARG A 87 5.90 6.35 10.48
C ARG A 87 7.17 7.18 10.34
N LEU A 88 8.25 6.50 10.06
CA LEU A 88 9.55 7.09 9.76
C LEU A 88 10.02 6.49 8.44
N GLY A 89 10.23 7.31 7.44
CA GLY A 89 10.68 6.89 6.12
C GLY A 89 12.06 7.42 5.79
N TYR A 90 12.79 6.65 5.01
CA TYR A 90 14.04 7.05 4.39
C TYR A 90 14.01 6.71 2.90
N HIS A 91 14.12 7.72 2.06
CA HIS A 91 14.10 7.59 0.60
C HIS A 91 15.52 7.36 0.10
N ILE A 92 15.78 6.15 -0.41
CA ILE A 92 17.09 5.74 -0.94
C ILE A 92 17.27 6.30 -2.34
N THR A 93 16.20 6.30 -3.12
CA THR A 93 16.11 6.87 -4.46
C THR A 93 14.73 7.53 -4.61
N GLU A 94 14.48 8.16 -5.76
CA GLU A 94 13.15 8.71 -6.09
C GLU A 94 12.05 7.63 -6.07
N ASP A 95 12.42 6.38 -6.37
CA ASP A 95 11.46 5.26 -6.48
C ASP A 95 11.48 4.33 -5.28
N VAL A 96 12.60 4.20 -4.58
CA VAL A 96 12.79 3.19 -3.52
C VAL A 96 12.95 3.86 -2.16
N PHE A 97 12.17 3.40 -1.20
CA PHE A 97 12.23 3.87 0.17
C PHE A 97 12.10 2.74 1.19
N VAL A 98 12.54 2.99 2.41
CA VAL A 98 12.32 2.13 3.57
C VAL A 98 11.47 2.88 4.56
N GLU A 99 10.47 2.22 5.11
CA GLU A 99 9.56 2.79 6.10
C GLU A 99 9.50 1.94 7.36
N GLY A 100 9.77 2.56 8.50
CA GLY A 100 9.47 2.02 9.83
C GLY A 100 8.12 2.55 10.30
N THR A 101 7.24 1.67 10.75
CA THR A 101 5.90 2.03 11.21
C THR A 101 5.67 1.49 12.62
N TYR A 102 5.10 2.31 13.50
CA TYR A 102 4.57 1.90 14.79
C TYR A 102 3.12 2.31 14.92
N GLY A 103 2.24 1.36 15.19
CA GLY A 103 0.81 1.60 15.35
C GLY A 103 0.22 0.94 16.60
N ARG A 104 -0.87 1.54 17.08
CA ARG A 104 -1.66 1.03 18.21
C ARG A 104 -3.14 1.05 17.86
N SER A 105 -3.82 -0.03 18.22
CA SER A 105 -5.27 -0.18 18.10
C SER A 105 -5.83 -0.75 19.41
N LYS A 106 -7.08 -0.43 19.72
CA LYS A 106 -7.81 -1.03 20.85
C LYS A 106 -8.83 -2.01 20.28
N VAL A 107 -8.56 -3.29 20.46
CA VAL A 107 -9.43 -4.38 20.02
C VAL A 107 -10.41 -4.70 21.16
N THR A 108 -11.68 -4.85 20.83
CA THR A 108 -12.74 -5.16 21.79
C THR A 108 -13.38 -6.51 21.47
N ASP A 109 -13.78 -7.26 22.48
CA ASP A 109 -14.56 -8.49 22.38
C ASP A 109 -16.06 -8.26 22.69
N GLU A 110 -16.51 -7.01 22.58
CA GLU A 110 -17.87 -6.60 22.95
C GLU A 110 -18.94 -7.39 22.20
N ALA A 111 -18.76 -7.67 20.92
CA ALA A 111 -19.68 -8.51 20.14
C ALA A 111 -19.82 -9.93 20.71
N PHE A 112 -18.74 -10.51 21.22
CA PHE A 112 -18.77 -11.82 21.85
C PHE A 112 -19.47 -11.76 23.20
N ARG A 113 -19.24 -10.73 24.00
CA ARG A 113 -19.87 -10.53 25.31
C ARG A 113 -21.37 -10.25 25.21
N GLN A 114 -21.85 -9.69 24.11
CA GLN A 114 -23.27 -9.52 23.85
C GLN A 114 -23.98 -10.88 23.69
N ILE A 115 -23.30 -11.88 23.13
CA ILE A 115 -23.84 -13.23 22.95
C ILE A 115 -23.67 -14.08 24.23
N PHE A 116 -22.55 -13.89 24.93
CA PHE A 116 -22.19 -14.61 26.16
C PHE A 116 -21.87 -13.60 27.29
N PRO A 117 -22.87 -13.07 28.01
CA PRO A 117 -22.68 -12.01 29.01
C PRO A 117 -21.71 -12.36 30.14
N ASN A 118 -21.59 -13.65 30.49
CA ASN A 118 -20.72 -14.14 31.56
C ASN A 118 -19.39 -14.72 31.05
N GLY A 119 -19.11 -14.64 29.75
CA GLY A 119 -17.89 -15.13 29.12
C GLY A 119 -17.25 -14.07 28.25
N GLY A 120 -15.93 -13.85 28.39
CA GLY A 120 -15.13 -13.02 27.50
C GLY A 120 -14.00 -13.84 26.91
N ILE A 121 -13.59 -13.52 25.69
CA ILE A 121 -12.38 -14.12 25.09
C ILE A 121 -11.15 -13.56 25.78
N PHE A 122 -11.22 -12.32 26.23
CA PHE A 122 -10.14 -11.61 26.93
C PHE A 122 -10.45 -11.43 28.42
N PRO A 123 -9.40 -11.40 29.28
CA PRO A 123 -9.57 -11.06 30.69
C PRO A 123 -10.21 -9.68 30.91
N GLU A 124 -9.90 -8.75 30.02
CA GLU A 124 -10.47 -7.40 30.00
C GLU A 124 -11.24 -7.15 28.70
N PRO A 125 -12.35 -6.38 28.71
CA PRO A 125 -13.18 -6.13 27.53
C PRO A 125 -12.44 -5.44 26.37
N LYS A 126 -11.33 -4.78 26.67
CA LYS A 126 -10.51 -4.04 25.69
C LYS A 126 -9.06 -4.47 25.80
N GLN A 127 -8.49 -4.98 24.74
CA GLN A 127 -7.09 -5.32 24.65
C GLN A 127 -6.36 -4.36 23.70
N THR A 128 -5.18 -3.95 24.11
CA THR A 128 -4.32 -3.13 23.25
C THR A 128 -3.55 -4.03 22.29
N LEU A 129 -3.73 -3.79 21.00
CA LEU A 129 -2.89 -4.31 19.94
C LEU A 129 -1.87 -3.25 19.59
N SER A 130 -0.58 -3.59 19.60
CA SER A 130 0.48 -2.72 19.11
C SER A 130 1.38 -3.49 18.16
N TYR A 131 1.85 -2.80 17.13
CA TYR A 131 2.75 -3.41 16.15
C TYR A 131 3.85 -2.43 15.75
N TYR A 132 4.96 -2.99 15.30
CA TYR A 132 6.00 -2.26 14.59
C TYR A 132 6.45 -3.08 13.38
N ASN A 133 6.66 -2.42 12.25
CA ASN A 133 7.10 -3.03 11.00
C ASN A 133 8.22 -2.21 10.38
N VAL A 134 9.10 -2.89 9.67
CA VAL A 134 10.06 -2.28 8.74
C VAL A 134 9.77 -2.83 7.37
N MET A 135 9.52 -1.94 6.42
CA MET A 135 9.05 -2.28 5.09
C MET A 135 9.89 -1.57 4.03
N ALA A 136 10.19 -2.27 2.95
CA ALA A 136 10.69 -1.67 1.73
C ALA A 136 9.50 -1.25 0.85
N GLY A 137 9.56 -0.07 0.28
CA GLY A 137 8.55 0.47 -0.60
C GLY A 137 9.12 0.85 -1.96
N TRP A 138 8.26 0.77 -2.97
CA TRP A 138 8.60 1.12 -4.34
C TRP A 138 7.48 1.96 -4.96
N ASN A 139 7.83 3.15 -5.45
CA ASN A 139 6.93 4.04 -6.18
C ASN A 139 6.79 3.50 -7.62
N ILE A 140 5.63 2.94 -7.95
CA ILE A 140 5.39 2.25 -9.24
C ILE A 140 4.50 3.07 -10.18
N LEU A 141 3.71 4.00 -9.65
CA LEU A 141 2.74 4.79 -10.41
C LEU A 141 2.96 6.28 -10.15
N PRO A 142 3.89 6.92 -10.87
CA PRO A 142 3.97 8.38 -10.86
C PRO A 142 2.74 8.96 -11.56
N GLY A 143 2.18 10.02 -11.01
CA GLY A 143 0.98 10.64 -11.54
C GLY A 143 0.77 12.05 -11.05
N GLU A 144 -0.30 12.67 -11.50
CA GLU A 144 -0.75 13.98 -11.05
C GLU A 144 -2.21 13.91 -10.65
N VAL A 145 -2.55 14.53 -9.55
CA VAL A 145 -3.93 14.71 -9.10
C VAL A 145 -4.31 16.17 -9.30
N PHE A 146 -5.40 16.39 -10.01
CA PHE A 146 -5.93 17.72 -10.26
C PHE A 146 -6.95 18.07 -9.18
N PHE A 147 -6.59 19.03 -8.35
CA PHE A 147 -7.53 19.66 -7.42
C PHE A 147 -8.04 20.94 -8.10
N TRP A 148 -9.28 20.98 -8.53
CA TRP A 148 -9.84 22.08 -9.31
C TRP A 148 -9.16 22.29 -10.67
N ARG A 149 -9.66 23.28 -11.44
CA ARG A 149 -9.24 23.52 -12.83
C ARG A 149 -7.75 23.90 -13.00
N ASN A 150 -7.08 24.38 -11.95
CA ASN A 150 -5.76 25.02 -12.07
C ASN A 150 -4.69 24.51 -11.09
N TYR A 151 -5.00 23.49 -10.26
CA TYR A 151 -4.08 22.99 -9.26
C TYR A 151 -3.77 21.52 -9.49
N ALA A 152 -2.67 21.23 -10.17
CA ALA A 152 -2.09 19.90 -10.25
C ALA A 152 -1.13 19.69 -9.07
N LYS A 153 -1.19 18.51 -8.45
CA LYS A 153 -0.25 18.06 -7.43
C LYS A 153 0.30 16.71 -7.82
N ILE A 154 1.58 16.52 -7.55
CA ILE A 154 2.25 15.26 -7.82
C ILE A 154 1.67 14.20 -6.92
N SER A 155 1.35 13.06 -7.50
CA SER A 155 0.90 11.88 -6.79
C SER A 155 1.81 10.70 -7.12
N GLN A 156 1.95 9.79 -6.17
CA GLN A 156 2.73 8.56 -6.31
C GLN A 156 1.92 7.41 -5.76
N GLY A 157 1.63 6.44 -6.62
CA GLY A 157 1.16 5.14 -6.17
C GLY A 157 2.37 4.25 -5.88
N TYR A 158 2.36 3.59 -4.74
CA TYR A 158 3.46 2.73 -4.30
C TYR A 158 2.95 1.41 -3.74
N ILE A 159 3.83 0.44 -3.75
CA ILE A 159 3.68 -0.84 -3.06
C ILE A 159 4.74 -0.94 -1.97
N LEU A 160 4.44 -1.71 -0.93
CA LEU A 160 5.38 -1.94 0.16
C LEU A 160 5.22 -3.36 0.71
N ALA A 161 6.33 -3.91 1.18
CA ALA A 161 6.36 -5.20 1.85
C ALA A 161 7.48 -5.24 2.89
N GLY A 162 7.27 -5.98 3.95
CA GLY A 162 8.26 -6.08 5.00
C GLY A 162 7.85 -7.01 6.13
N VAL A 163 8.59 -6.88 7.21
CA VAL A 163 8.45 -7.73 8.39
C VAL A 163 8.37 -6.88 9.66
N GLY A 164 7.78 -7.45 10.67
CA GLY A 164 7.68 -6.77 11.95
C GLY A 164 7.24 -7.69 13.07
N SER A 165 6.65 -7.09 14.08
CA SER A 165 6.12 -7.82 15.21
C SER A 165 4.85 -7.16 15.73
N THR A 166 3.86 -7.98 16.00
CA THR A 166 2.59 -7.58 16.61
C THR A 166 2.51 -8.17 18.02
N ASN A 167 2.17 -7.30 18.97
CA ASN A 167 1.87 -7.70 20.34
C ASN A 167 0.36 -7.54 20.57
N PHE A 168 -0.30 -8.66 20.83
CA PHE A 168 -1.73 -8.72 21.07
C PHE A 168 -2.05 -9.74 22.14
N ALA A 169 -2.90 -9.38 23.11
CA ALA A 169 -3.31 -10.24 24.22
C ALA A 169 -2.12 -10.88 24.96
N GLY A 170 -1.05 -10.14 25.19
CA GLY A 170 0.18 -10.62 25.85
C GLY A 170 1.07 -11.53 24.99
N GLN A 171 0.68 -11.80 23.74
CA GLN A 171 1.47 -12.61 22.82
C GLN A 171 2.20 -11.74 21.80
N LYS A 172 3.52 -11.86 21.73
CA LYS A 172 4.35 -11.23 20.72
C LYS A 172 4.55 -12.18 19.54
N ARG A 173 4.15 -11.79 18.35
CA ARG A 173 4.20 -12.61 17.13
C ARG A 173 4.92 -11.87 16.01
N GLN A 174 5.71 -12.61 15.25
CA GLN A 174 6.27 -12.10 14.01
C GLN A 174 5.13 -11.86 13.00
N THR A 175 5.25 -10.74 12.28
CA THR A 175 4.26 -10.26 11.32
C THR A 175 4.95 -10.06 9.99
N ILE A 176 4.33 -10.53 8.91
CA ILE A 176 4.65 -10.14 7.55
C ILE A 176 3.61 -9.08 7.17
N ALA A 177 4.06 -7.95 6.68
CA ALA A 177 3.18 -6.87 6.24
C ALA A 177 3.45 -6.55 4.77
N TYR A 178 2.40 -6.37 4.00
CA TYR A 178 2.48 -5.89 2.62
C TYR A 178 1.25 -5.03 2.31
N GLY A 179 1.38 -4.19 1.31
CA GLY A 179 0.29 -3.29 0.97
C GLY A 179 0.59 -2.39 -0.20
N ALA A 180 -0.33 -1.47 -0.41
CA ALA A 180 -0.21 -0.43 -1.40
C ALA A 180 -0.73 0.89 -0.83
N GLY A 181 -0.27 1.99 -1.39
CA GLY A 181 -0.70 3.32 -0.96
C GLY A 181 -0.62 4.33 -2.07
N LEU A 182 -1.22 5.46 -1.78
CA LEU A 182 -1.18 6.66 -2.61
C LEU A 182 -0.66 7.82 -1.78
N ARG A 183 0.30 8.55 -2.32
CA ARG A 183 0.86 9.74 -1.71
C ARG A 183 0.63 10.92 -2.64
N VAL A 184 0.12 12.02 -2.10
CA VAL A 184 -0.08 13.29 -2.80
C VAL A 184 0.77 14.35 -2.14
N VAL A 185 1.69 14.94 -2.91
CA VAL A 185 2.65 15.91 -2.42
C VAL A 185 2.11 17.31 -2.66
N PHE A 186 1.84 18.03 -1.59
CA PHE A 186 1.32 19.39 -1.63
C PHE A 186 2.44 20.43 -1.70
N THR A 187 3.52 20.20 -0.97
CA THR A 187 4.71 21.06 -0.95
C THR A 187 5.96 20.17 -0.87
N SER A 188 7.15 20.74 -1.05
CA SER A 188 8.41 20.00 -0.92
C SER A 188 8.63 19.32 0.44
N TRP A 189 7.95 19.79 1.47
CA TRP A 189 8.10 19.30 2.85
C TRP A 189 6.85 18.61 3.40
N PHE A 190 5.72 18.57 2.64
CA PHE A 190 4.44 18.05 3.14
C PHE A 190 3.69 17.23 2.10
N ALA A 191 3.25 16.05 2.51
CA ALA A 191 2.39 15.16 1.72
C ALA A 191 1.26 14.58 2.57
N VAL A 192 0.18 14.20 1.89
CA VAL A 192 -0.91 13.37 2.42
C VAL A 192 -0.77 11.98 1.82
N GLN A 193 -0.96 10.96 2.65
CA GLN A 193 -0.74 9.57 2.29
C GLN A 193 -1.92 8.73 2.76
N ALA A 194 -2.36 7.81 1.91
CA ALA A 194 -3.40 6.83 2.23
C ALA A 194 -2.90 5.43 1.87
N ASP A 195 -3.10 4.47 2.77
CA ASP A 195 -2.55 3.12 2.66
C ASP A 195 -3.60 2.06 2.91
N VAL A 196 -3.45 0.95 2.22
CA VAL A 196 -4.09 -0.33 2.53
C VAL A 196 -2.99 -1.34 2.78
N ARG A 197 -2.98 -1.96 3.96
CA ARG A 197 -1.96 -2.92 4.38
C ARG A 197 -2.61 -4.19 4.89
N ASP A 198 -1.99 -5.32 4.64
CA ASP A 198 -2.35 -6.60 5.25
C ASP A 198 -1.22 -7.05 6.18
N HIS A 199 -1.58 -7.30 7.43
CA HIS A 199 -0.69 -7.80 8.47
C HIS A 199 -0.98 -9.27 8.72
N VAL A 200 -0.07 -10.13 8.27
CA VAL A 200 -0.21 -11.58 8.40
C VAL A 200 0.61 -12.07 9.58
N TYR A 201 -0.06 -12.59 10.59
CA TYR A 201 0.58 -13.22 11.74
C TYR A 201 -0.26 -14.37 12.29
N SER A 202 0.38 -15.28 13.02
CA SER A 202 -0.29 -16.45 13.58
C SER A 202 -0.65 -16.18 15.05
N LEU A 203 -1.92 -16.37 15.37
CA LEU A 203 -2.43 -16.34 16.75
C LEU A 203 -2.84 -17.74 17.21
N ASP A 204 -2.64 -17.99 18.49
CA ASP A 204 -3.10 -19.19 19.19
C ASP A 204 -4.00 -18.75 20.34
N LEU A 205 -5.27 -18.46 20.02
CA LEU A 205 -6.25 -18.00 21.02
C LEU A 205 -7.24 -19.10 21.41
N LEU A 206 -7.40 -20.14 20.57
CA LEU A 206 -8.37 -21.21 20.76
C LEU A 206 -7.72 -22.61 20.69
N GLY A 207 -6.44 -22.73 21.06
CA GLY A 207 -5.71 -24.01 21.04
C GLY A 207 -5.34 -24.49 19.63
N LYS A 208 -5.55 -23.68 18.58
CA LYS A 208 -5.08 -23.94 17.23
C LYS A 208 -4.34 -22.72 16.70
N ARG A 209 -3.11 -22.95 16.25
CA ARG A 209 -2.33 -21.91 15.57
C ARG A 209 -2.90 -21.67 14.18
N GLN A 210 -3.45 -20.47 13.97
CA GLN A 210 -3.99 -20.04 12.68
C GLN A 210 -3.27 -18.79 12.18
N SER A 211 -2.97 -18.76 10.89
CA SER A 211 -2.50 -17.56 10.23
C SER A 211 -3.70 -16.68 9.92
N ASN A 212 -3.65 -15.44 10.40
CA ASN A 212 -4.72 -14.47 10.25
C ASN A 212 -4.25 -13.31 9.38
N HIS A 213 -5.12 -12.89 8.46
CA HIS A 213 -5.00 -11.69 7.66
C HIS A 213 -5.72 -10.55 8.36
N ASN A 214 -5.04 -9.44 8.55
CA ASN A 214 -5.59 -8.29 9.26
C ASN A 214 -5.39 -7.05 8.40
N LEU A 215 -6.48 -6.58 7.81
CA LEU A 215 -6.47 -5.44 6.92
C LEU A 215 -6.45 -4.13 7.70
N GLU A 216 -5.57 -3.25 7.28
CA GLU A 216 -5.44 -1.90 7.81
C GLU A 216 -5.67 -0.88 6.70
N PHE A 217 -6.57 0.08 6.95
CA PHE A 217 -6.81 1.23 6.09
C PHE A 217 -6.43 2.47 6.87
N THR A 218 -5.43 3.20 6.40
CA THR A 218 -4.95 4.40 7.07
C THR A 218 -4.83 5.59 6.14
N ALA A 219 -5.03 6.76 6.71
CA ALA A 219 -4.68 8.03 6.09
C ALA A 219 -3.79 8.81 7.05
N GLY A 220 -2.87 9.61 6.52
CA GLY A 220 -1.92 10.32 7.35
C GLY A 220 -1.25 11.49 6.65
N LEU A 221 -0.51 12.23 7.46
CA LEU A 221 0.29 13.37 7.06
C LEU A 221 1.76 12.97 7.14
N THR A 222 2.53 13.34 6.14
CA THR A 222 3.97 13.04 6.06
C THR A 222 4.75 14.33 5.83
N PHE A 223 5.79 14.52 6.62
CA PHE A 223 6.69 15.67 6.57
C PHE A 223 8.08 15.20 6.16
N TYR A 224 8.70 15.90 5.23
CA TYR A 224 10.03 15.63 4.67
C TYR A 224 11.06 16.63 5.19
N PHE A 225 12.26 16.15 5.46
CA PHE A 225 13.38 16.91 6.01
C PHE A 225 14.65 16.69 5.20
#